data_ae17e42675dfc91d17521364357e7721
#
_entry.id   ae17e42675dfc91d17521364357e7721
#
_cell.length_a   1.000
_cell.length_b   1.000
_cell.length_c   1.000
_cell.angle_alpha   90.00
_cell.angle_beta   90.00
_cell.angle_gamma   90.00
#
_symmetry.space_group_name_H-M   'P 1'
#
loop_
_entity.id
_entity.type
_entity.pdbx_description
1 polymer ?
#
loop_
_entity_poly.entity_id
_entity_poly.type
_entity_poly.pdbx_seq_one_letter_code
_entity_poly.pdbx_strand_id
1 'polypeptide(L)'
;MNQTSKVLPRIVIIGGGFGGINVAKAFKNEAVEIDLIDKRNYHLFQPLLYQVATGELDPANIAAPIRKILWKQKNVHVALGEVTAIDFDKKLVCFDGGELDYDYLVIATGARQSYFGHDEYRVHAPGLKSIDDALEIRRRLYLAFEEAEWEADEEA
;
A
#
# COMPACT_ATOMS: atom_id res chain seq x y z
N MET A 1 23.01 35.23 -20.56
CA MET A 1 21.96 35.19 -19.53
C MET A 1 21.99 33.82 -18.91
N ASN A 2 22.62 33.68 -17.74
CA ASN A 2 22.62 32.42 -16.98
C ASN A 2 21.23 32.25 -16.37
N GLN A 3 20.42 31.37 -16.94
CA GLN A 3 19.26 30.83 -16.24
C GLN A 3 19.83 29.90 -15.14
N THR A 4 19.91 30.39 -13.91
CA THR A 4 20.01 29.53 -12.72
C THR A 4 18.78 28.63 -12.76
N SER A 5 18.93 27.37 -13.08
CA SER A 5 17.87 26.36 -12.96
C SER A 5 17.36 26.39 -11.52
N LYS A 6 16.15 26.91 -11.35
CA LYS A 6 15.52 26.96 -10.03
C LYS A 6 15.32 25.51 -9.57
N VAL A 7 16.08 25.09 -8.56
CA VAL A 7 15.90 23.77 -7.96
C VAL A 7 14.47 23.74 -7.39
N LEU A 8 13.65 22.80 -7.87
CA LEU A 8 12.28 22.65 -7.39
C LEU A 8 12.29 21.99 -6.01
N PRO A 9 11.38 22.37 -5.11
CA PRO A 9 11.21 21.68 -3.85
C PRO A 9 10.87 20.20 -4.08
N ARG A 10 11.49 19.32 -3.28
CA ARG A 10 11.26 17.88 -3.34
C ARG A 10 10.32 17.43 -2.22
N ILE A 11 9.27 16.73 -2.59
CA ILE A 11 8.31 16.11 -1.67
C ILE A 11 8.52 14.61 -1.72
N VAL A 12 8.93 14.00 -0.61
CA VAL A 12 8.96 12.54 -0.49
C VAL A 12 7.67 12.08 0.19
N ILE A 13 6.98 11.12 -0.44
CA ILE A 13 5.74 10.51 0.06
C ILE A 13 6.01 9.04 0.35
N ILE A 14 5.83 8.62 1.59
CA ILE A 14 5.97 7.23 2.02
C ILE A 14 4.60 6.57 2.06
N GLY A 15 4.32 5.66 1.14
CA GLY A 15 3.08 4.91 1.02
C GLY A 15 2.20 5.35 -0.16
N GLY A 16 1.91 4.39 -1.07
CA GLY A 16 1.05 4.54 -2.25
C GLY A 16 -0.41 4.13 -2.01
N GLY A 17 -0.88 4.25 -0.77
CA GLY A 17 -2.27 4.06 -0.40
C GLY A 17 -3.15 5.26 -0.76
N PHE A 18 -4.36 5.32 -0.19
CA PHE A 18 -5.31 6.44 -0.44
C PHE A 18 -4.69 7.81 -0.13
N GLY A 19 -4.02 7.94 1.03
CA GLY A 19 -3.42 9.20 1.45
C GLY A 19 -2.32 9.66 0.49
N GLY A 20 -1.32 8.80 0.24
CA GLY A 20 -0.16 9.17 -0.60
C GLY A 20 -0.53 9.49 -2.04
N ILE A 21 -1.41 8.70 -2.67
CA ILE A 21 -1.87 8.96 -4.04
C ILE A 21 -2.65 10.27 -4.12
N ASN A 22 -3.51 10.57 -3.14
CA ASN A 22 -4.27 11.82 -3.14
C ASN A 22 -3.36 13.03 -2.94
N VAL A 23 -2.35 12.94 -2.07
CA VAL A 23 -1.33 14.00 -1.93
C VAL A 23 -0.58 14.19 -3.24
N ALA A 24 -0.06 13.12 -3.85
CA ALA A 24 0.64 13.22 -5.14
C ALA A 24 -0.23 13.91 -6.20
N LYS A 25 -1.52 13.54 -6.30
CA LYS A 25 -2.46 14.15 -7.25
C LYS A 25 -2.74 15.63 -6.97
N ALA A 26 -2.79 16.03 -5.69
CA ALA A 26 -3.04 17.42 -5.31
C ALA A 26 -1.93 18.37 -5.81
N PHE A 27 -0.69 17.89 -5.88
CA PHE A 27 0.46 18.65 -6.37
C PHE A 27 0.75 18.47 -7.87
N LYS A 28 -0.17 17.89 -8.64
CA LYS A 28 0.04 17.56 -10.06
C LYS A 28 0.51 18.73 -10.93
N ASN A 29 0.04 19.94 -10.68
CA ASN A 29 0.32 21.12 -11.49
C ASN A 29 1.25 22.11 -10.77
N GLU A 30 1.77 21.74 -9.61
CA GLU A 30 2.67 22.57 -8.83
C GLU A 30 4.12 22.42 -9.28
N ALA A 31 4.91 23.47 -9.06
CA ALA A 31 6.34 23.50 -9.37
C ALA A 31 7.14 22.79 -8.27
N VAL A 32 6.96 21.48 -8.14
CA VAL A 32 7.62 20.59 -7.17
C VAL A 32 8.00 19.28 -7.85
N GLU A 33 8.98 18.58 -7.29
CA GLU A 33 9.29 17.18 -7.61
C GLU A 33 8.73 16.27 -6.52
N ILE A 34 8.15 15.13 -6.91
CA ILE A 34 7.52 14.20 -5.99
C ILE A 34 8.14 12.82 -6.16
N ASP A 35 8.68 12.26 -5.08
CA ASP A 35 9.09 10.86 -5.01
C ASP A 35 8.12 10.09 -4.11
N LEU A 36 7.35 9.18 -4.69
CA LEU A 36 6.44 8.31 -3.96
C LEU A 36 7.07 6.94 -3.80
N ILE A 37 7.36 6.54 -2.56
CA ILE A 37 7.95 5.25 -2.21
C ILE A 37 6.85 4.34 -1.65
N ASP A 38 6.68 3.15 -2.20
CA ASP A 38 5.82 2.11 -1.63
C ASP A 38 6.50 0.74 -1.77
N LYS A 39 6.33 -0.10 -0.77
CA LYS A 39 6.85 -1.49 -0.78
C LYS A 39 6.08 -2.42 -1.71
N ARG A 40 4.97 -1.96 -2.27
CA ARG A 40 4.17 -2.63 -3.29
C ARG A 40 4.07 -1.75 -4.52
N ASN A 41 4.02 -2.36 -5.68
CA ASN A 41 3.87 -1.61 -6.93
C ASN A 41 2.41 -1.31 -7.31
N TYR A 42 1.47 -1.56 -6.39
CA TYR A 42 0.04 -1.38 -6.62
C TYR A 42 -0.66 -0.68 -5.45
N HIS A 43 -1.67 0.08 -5.81
CA HIS A 43 -2.66 0.63 -4.87
C HIS A 43 -3.75 -0.39 -4.63
N LEU A 44 -4.01 -0.71 -3.37
CA LEU A 44 -5.08 -1.62 -2.96
C LEU A 44 -6.33 -0.82 -2.59
N PHE A 45 -7.46 -1.10 -3.26
CA PHE A 45 -8.75 -0.57 -2.87
C PHE A 45 -9.36 -1.39 -1.72
N GLN A 46 -8.87 -1.15 -0.51
CA GLN A 46 -9.23 -1.90 0.70
C GLN A 46 -10.73 -2.06 0.96
N PRO A 47 -11.63 -1.08 0.66
CA PRO A 47 -13.06 -1.24 0.90
C PRO A 47 -13.71 -2.46 0.25
N LEU A 48 -13.12 -3.00 -0.83
CA LEU A 48 -13.63 -4.20 -1.52
C LEU A 48 -12.85 -5.47 -1.19
N LEU A 49 -11.94 -5.42 -0.22
CA LEU A 49 -11.10 -6.57 0.13
C LEU A 49 -11.92 -7.75 0.67
N TYR A 50 -13.05 -7.48 1.33
CA TYR A 50 -13.98 -8.51 1.79
C TYR A 50 -14.58 -9.33 0.63
N GLN A 51 -14.83 -8.71 -0.53
CA GLN A 51 -15.34 -9.41 -1.71
C GLN A 51 -14.29 -10.36 -2.32
N VAL A 52 -13.02 -10.03 -2.18
CA VAL A 52 -11.95 -10.97 -2.51
C VAL A 52 -11.92 -12.13 -1.52
N ALA A 53 -12.07 -11.84 -0.23
CA ALA A 53 -12.07 -12.86 0.82
C ALA A 53 -13.26 -13.82 0.70
N THR A 54 -14.41 -13.38 0.21
CA THR A 54 -15.60 -14.21 -0.02
C THR A 54 -15.65 -14.83 -1.43
N GLY A 55 -14.67 -14.54 -2.30
CA GLY A 55 -14.60 -15.12 -3.62
C GLY A 55 -15.43 -14.43 -4.70
N GLU A 56 -16.06 -13.30 -4.39
CA GLU A 56 -16.88 -12.53 -5.33
C GLU A 56 -16.03 -11.75 -6.34
N LEU A 57 -14.86 -11.24 -5.92
CA LEU A 57 -13.94 -10.50 -6.77
C LEU A 57 -12.58 -11.18 -6.90
N ASP A 58 -11.94 -10.97 -8.03
CA ASP A 58 -10.53 -11.30 -8.22
C ASP A 58 -9.64 -10.22 -7.58
N PRO A 59 -8.50 -10.57 -6.95
CA PRO A 59 -7.53 -9.60 -6.43
C PRO A 59 -7.14 -8.50 -7.42
N ALA A 60 -7.05 -8.83 -8.72
CA ALA A 60 -6.70 -7.89 -9.77
C ALA A 60 -7.74 -6.78 -9.98
N ASN A 61 -9.00 -7.01 -9.59
CA ASN A 61 -10.06 -6.02 -9.70
C ASN A 61 -9.90 -4.85 -8.72
N ILE A 62 -9.20 -5.07 -7.62
CA ILE A 62 -9.01 -4.10 -6.53
C ILE A 62 -7.56 -3.64 -6.36
N ALA A 63 -6.64 -4.13 -7.19
CA ALA A 63 -5.21 -3.79 -7.17
C ALA A 63 -4.81 -3.09 -8.47
N ALA A 64 -4.59 -1.78 -8.41
CA ALA A 64 -4.19 -0.99 -9.57
C ALA A 64 -2.72 -0.56 -9.48
N PRO A 65 -1.88 -0.76 -10.52
CA PRO A 65 -0.49 -0.31 -10.49
C PRO A 65 -0.38 1.19 -10.22
N ILE A 66 0.42 1.60 -9.22
CA ILE A 66 0.57 3.00 -8.81
C ILE A 66 1.05 3.86 -9.98
N ARG A 67 2.02 3.36 -10.75
CA ARG A 67 2.52 4.06 -11.95
C ARG A 67 1.43 4.28 -13.00
N LYS A 68 0.47 3.35 -13.13
CA LYS A 68 -0.68 3.51 -14.03
C LYS A 68 -1.65 4.59 -13.53
N ILE A 69 -1.84 4.70 -12.21
CA ILE A 69 -2.70 5.75 -11.63
C ILE A 69 -2.11 7.15 -11.85
N LEU A 70 -0.78 7.28 -11.77
CA LEU A 70 -0.07 8.56 -11.83
C LEU A 70 0.60 8.83 -13.20
N TRP A 71 0.38 8.01 -14.23
CA TRP A 71 1.12 8.04 -15.50
C TRP A 71 1.06 9.38 -16.27
N LYS A 72 -0.03 10.15 -16.10
CA LYS A 72 -0.20 11.47 -16.73
C LYS A 72 0.47 12.61 -15.96
N GLN A 73 0.98 12.33 -14.78
CA GLN A 73 1.60 13.31 -13.90
C GLN A 73 3.11 13.30 -14.11
N LYS A 74 3.67 14.43 -14.62
CA LYS A 74 5.07 14.50 -15.04
C LYS A 74 6.05 14.76 -13.89
N ASN A 75 5.57 15.37 -12.81
CA ASN A 75 6.37 15.76 -11.66
C ASN A 75 6.39 14.69 -10.55
N VAL A 76 5.95 13.45 -10.84
CA VAL A 76 5.97 12.35 -9.88
C VAL A 76 6.83 11.19 -10.36
N HIS A 77 7.71 10.72 -9.52
CA HIS A 77 8.46 9.49 -9.65
C HIS A 77 7.97 8.47 -8.63
N VAL A 78 7.76 7.21 -9.05
CA VAL A 78 7.30 6.13 -8.16
C VAL A 78 8.43 5.12 -7.98
N ALA A 79 8.93 5.00 -6.76
CA ALA A 79 9.92 4.02 -6.36
C ALA A 79 9.26 2.82 -5.65
N LEU A 80 9.66 1.61 -6.02
CA LEU A 80 9.35 0.40 -5.29
C LEU A 80 10.42 0.21 -4.23
N GLY A 81 10.05 0.15 -2.95
CA GLY A 81 10.98 -0.10 -1.87
C GLY A 81 10.34 0.03 -0.50
N GLU A 82 10.92 -0.63 0.48
CA GLU A 82 10.54 -0.51 1.88
C GLU A 82 11.42 0.52 2.59
N VAL A 83 10.78 1.55 3.16
CA VAL A 83 11.49 2.56 3.95
C VAL A 83 11.93 1.94 5.27
N THR A 84 13.22 2.03 5.54
CA THR A 84 13.86 1.43 6.71
C THR A 84 14.21 2.46 7.79
N ALA A 85 14.50 3.71 7.39
CA ALA A 85 14.85 4.78 8.31
C ALA A 85 14.48 6.17 7.75
N ILE A 86 14.28 7.12 8.67
CA ILE A 86 14.10 8.54 8.37
C ILE A 86 15.05 9.32 9.28
N ASP A 87 15.96 10.07 8.69
CA ASP A 87 16.81 11.05 9.40
C ASP A 87 16.16 12.43 9.24
N PHE A 88 15.51 12.90 10.31
CA PHE A 88 14.80 14.18 10.29
C PHE A 88 15.77 15.38 10.32
N ASP A 89 16.95 15.23 10.91
CA ASP A 89 17.94 16.31 11.01
C ASP A 89 18.58 16.56 9.64
N LYS A 90 18.91 15.49 8.92
CA LYS A 90 19.47 15.56 7.57
C LYS A 90 18.40 15.63 6.48
N LYS A 91 17.14 15.49 6.83
CA LYS A 91 16.01 15.39 5.88
C LYS A 91 16.24 14.30 4.85
N LEU A 92 16.53 13.09 5.31
CA LEU A 92 16.88 11.95 4.47
C LEU A 92 15.93 10.76 4.75
N VAL A 93 15.45 10.13 3.69
CA VAL A 93 14.67 8.87 3.76
C VAL A 93 15.55 7.76 3.18
N CYS A 94 15.79 6.72 3.98
CA CYS A 94 16.51 5.52 3.58
C CYS A 94 15.53 4.40 3.27
N PHE A 95 15.71 3.71 2.16
CA PHE A 95 14.91 2.56 1.76
C PHE A 95 15.82 1.54 1.03
N ASP A 96 15.35 0.33 0.77
CA ASP A 96 16.14 -0.74 0.13
C ASP A 96 16.58 -0.43 -1.32
N GLY A 97 16.02 0.60 -1.95
CA GLY A 97 16.44 1.13 -3.26
C GLY A 97 17.45 2.28 -3.20
N GLY A 98 17.87 2.73 -2.00
CA GLY A 98 18.81 3.83 -1.81
C GLY A 98 18.36 4.87 -0.79
N GLU A 99 18.74 6.12 -1.03
CA GLU A 99 18.44 7.25 -0.15
C GLU A 99 17.86 8.42 -0.96
N LEU A 100 16.92 9.16 -0.38
CA LEU A 100 16.34 10.38 -0.96
C LEU A 100 16.34 11.51 0.07
N ASP A 101 16.87 12.65 -0.33
CA ASP A 101 16.71 13.91 0.39
C ASP A 101 15.33 14.50 0.14
N TYR A 102 14.81 15.31 1.07
CA TYR A 102 13.51 15.95 0.94
C TYR A 102 13.48 17.36 1.52
N ASP A 103 12.69 18.24 0.94
CA ASP A 103 12.26 19.49 1.56
C ASP A 103 11.05 19.27 2.46
N TYR A 104 10.10 18.43 1.97
CA TYR A 104 8.85 18.06 2.63
C TYR A 104 8.67 16.56 2.64
N LEU A 105 8.23 16.02 3.77
CA LEU A 105 7.97 14.60 3.95
C LEU A 105 6.49 14.35 4.28
N VAL A 106 5.89 13.40 3.58
CA VAL A 106 4.54 12.92 3.86
C VAL A 106 4.60 11.45 4.25
N ILE A 107 4.16 11.13 5.46
CA ILE A 107 4.09 9.76 5.97
C ILE A 107 2.65 9.28 5.83
N ALA A 108 2.40 8.40 4.83
CA ALA A 108 1.08 7.88 4.47
C ALA A 108 1.05 6.34 4.48
N THR A 109 1.73 5.71 5.43
CA THR A 109 1.97 4.27 5.53
C THR A 109 0.72 3.44 5.88
N GLY A 110 -0.39 4.09 6.25
CA GLY A 110 -1.63 3.44 6.63
C GLY A 110 -1.56 2.77 8.00
N ALA A 111 -2.44 1.77 8.21
CA ALA A 111 -2.55 1.03 9.46
C ALA A 111 -2.36 -0.47 9.23
N ARG A 112 -1.82 -1.16 10.24
CA ARG A 112 -1.71 -2.63 10.30
C ARG A 112 -2.80 -3.21 11.20
N GLN A 113 -3.07 -4.50 11.03
CA GLN A 113 -3.86 -5.25 12.00
C GLN A 113 -3.14 -5.26 13.35
N SER A 114 -3.89 -4.99 14.42
CA SER A 114 -3.40 -5.10 15.79
C SER A 114 -4.30 -6.06 16.56
N TYR A 115 -3.70 -6.90 17.36
CA TYR A 115 -4.39 -7.79 18.31
C TYR A 115 -4.21 -7.33 19.76
N PHE A 116 -3.72 -6.10 19.96
CA PHE A 116 -3.57 -5.46 21.29
C PHE A 116 -2.71 -6.28 22.26
N GLY A 117 -1.67 -6.96 21.77
CA GLY A 117 -0.78 -7.81 22.54
C GLY A 117 -1.18 -9.29 22.57
N HIS A 118 -2.26 -9.68 21.90
CA HIS A 118 -2.77 -11.05 21.79
C HIS A 118 -2.50 -11.60 20.39
N ASP A 119 -1.25 -11.65 19.99
CA ASP A 119 -0.84 -12.10 18.63
C ASP A 119 -1.21 -13.56 18.34
N GLU A 120 -1.44 -14.38 19.37
CA GLU A 120 -1.96 -15.74 19.27
C GLU A 120 -3.33 -15.81 18.58
N TYR A 121 -4.12 -14.75 18.64
CA TYR A 121 -5.43 -14.71 17.96
C TYR A 121 -5.33 -14.75 16.43
N ARG A 122 -4.18 -14.38 15.86
CA ARG A 122 -3.96 -14.38 14.40
C ARG A 122 -4.25 -15.72 13.76
N VAL A 123 -4.02 -16.81 14.47
CA VAL A 123 -4.23 -18.18 13.96
C VAL A 123 -5.73 -18.41 13.67
N HIS A 124 -6.60 -17.92 14.55
CA HIS A 124 -8.05 -18.13 14.47
C HIS A 124 -8.79 -16.94 13.82
N ALA A 125 -8.24 -15.74 13.93
CA ALA A 125 -8.84 -14.51 13.43
C ALA A 125 -7.83 -13.75 12.53
N PRO A 126 -7.60 -14.21 11.29
CA PRO A 126 -6.70 -13.54 10.37
C PRO A 126 -7.15 -12.10 10.12
N GLY A 127 -6.20 -11.18 9.94
CA GLY A 127 -6.50 -9.81 9.57
C GLY A 127 -7.11 -9.72 8.17
N LEU A 128 -7.63 -8.52 7.82
CA LEU A 128 -8.12 -8.23 6.48
C LEU A 128 -7.59 -6.85 6.04
N LYS A 129 -6.27 -6.79 5.75
CA LYS A 129 -5.57 -5.54 5.37
C LYS A 129 -4.76 -5.69 4.09
N SER A 130 -4.51 -6.92 3.64
CA SER A 130 -3.76 -7.23 2.43
C SER A 130 -4.51 -8.23 1.55
N ILE A 131 -4.07 -8.37 0.31
CA ILE A 131 -4.57 -9.42 -0.60
C ILE A 131 -4.28 -10.80 -0.01
N ASP A 132 -3.10 -11.01 0.58
CA ASP A 132 -2.72 -12.28 1.18
C ASP A 132 -3.67 -12.66 2.32
N ASP A 133 -4.05 -11.71 3.17
CA ASP A 133 -5.04 -11.93 4.22
C ASP A 133 -6.41 -12.36 3.64
N ALA A 134 -6.85 -11.68 2.58
CA ALA A 134 -8.12 -12.00 1.93
C ALA A 134 -8.11 -13.40 1.28
N LEU A 135 -7.00 -13.76 0.63
CA LEU A 135 -6.84 -15.09 0.02
C LEU A 135 -6.76 -16.20 1.07
N GLU A 136 -6.14 -15.93 2.21
CA GLU A 136 -6.11 -16.90 3.33
C GLU A 136 -7.52 -17.11 3.92
N ILE A 137 -8.31 -16.05 4.10
CA ILE A 137 -9.70 -16.17 4.55
C ILE A 137 -10.52 -16.95 3.51
N ARG A 138 -10.37 -16.62 2.21
CA ARG A 138 -11.04 -17.31 1.11
C ARG A 138 -10.72 -18.81 1.10
N ARG A 139 -9.43 -19.14 1.24
CA ARG A 139 -8.98 -20.53 1.31
C ARG A 139 -9.65 -21.28 2.46
N ARG A 140 -9.67 -20.70 3.67
CA ARG A 140 -10.31 -21.32 4.83
C ARG A 140 -11.80 -21.52 4.63
N LEU A 141 -12.47 -20.49 4.08
CA LEU A 141 -13.90 -20.55 3.80
C LEU A 141 -14.23 -21.71 2.85
N TYR A 142 -13.50 -21.81 1.74
CA TYR A 142 -13.77 -22.86 0.74
C TYR A 142 -13.43 -24.25 1.28
N LEU A 143 -12.36 -24.41 2.03
CA LEU A 143 -12.02 -25.69 2.65
C LEU A 143 -13.09 -26.14 3.65
N ALA A 144 -13.67 -25.21 4.44
CA ALA A 144 -14.74 -25.55 5.35
C ALA A 144 -16.00 -26.07 4.63
N PHE A 145 -16.32 -25.52 3.45
CA PHE A 145 -17.41 -26.06 2.61
C PHE A 145 -17.06 -27.44 2.04
N GLU A 146 -15.83 -27.64 1.56
CA GLU A 146 -15.39 -28.96 1.06
C GLU A 146 -15.38 -30.01 2.17
N GLU A 147 -14.97 -29.65 3.39
CA GLU A 147 -15.01 -30.54 4.56
C GLU A 147 -16.44 -30.91 4.93
N ALA A 148 -17.38 -29.95 4.89
CA ALA A 148 -18.78 -30.20 5.15
C ALA A 148 -19.44 -31.17 4.13
N GLU A 149 -19.02 -31.13 2.87
CA GLU A 149 -19.52 -32.09 1.85
C GLU A 149 -19.09 -33.55 2.12
N TRP A 150 -18.01 -33.75 2.90
CA TRP A 150 -17.52 -35.08 3.27
C TRP A 150 -18.09 -35.57 4.60
N GLU A 151 -18.73 -34.69 5.37
CA GLU A 151 -19.32 -35.04 6.65
C GLU A 151 -20.58 -35.87 6.44
N ALA A 152 -20.66 -37.02 7.08
CA ALA A 152 -21.79 -37.94 6.96
C ALA A 152 -22.95 -37.63 7.91
N ASP A 153 -22.72 -36.71 8.88
CA ASP A 153 -23.70 -36.28 9.87
C ASP A 153 -24.30 -34.93 9.46
N GLU A 154 -25.55 -34.89 9.07
CA GLU A 154 -26.26 -33.66 8.66
C GLU A 154 -26.46 -32.65 9.80
N GLU A 155 -26.21 -33.05 11.09
CA GLU A 155 -26.32 -32.19 12.27
C GLU A 155 -24.96 -31.63 12.77
N ALA A 156 -23.85 -31.88 12.09
CA ALA A 156 -22.50 -31.49 12.49
C ALA A 156 -22.12 -30.03 12.11
#